data_8c714f8bb27cec04c432dc58cf87cdd9
#
_entry.id   8c714f8bb27cec04c432dc58cf87cdd9
#
_cell.length_a   1.000
_cell.length_b   1.000
_cell.length_c   1.000
_cell.angle_alpha   90.00
_cell.angle_beta   90.00
_cell.angle_gamma   90.00
#
_symmetry.space_group_name_H-M   'P 1'
#
loop_
_entity.id
_entity.type
_entity.pdbx_description
1 polymer ?
#
loop_
_entity_poly.entity_id
_entity_poly.type
_entity_poly.pdbx_seq_one_letter_code
_entity_poly.pdbx_strand_id
1 'polypeptide(L)'
;MAQRAIDFSATTLTPTAAQGYIQQHMYPGQRPLSVAHVRYLASLMQTGHFRAGTILTFAYLKGDPTHSYCLNGQHTLHAIVMAQCPQEVILERREVSSMGQMATLYASYDRGRLRSMVDTYTGFATEGLERTHLSWLSGAIPNIVSGFDGLENDARFIQFSRNASLRYAWLLPWVPTMRQHLQCRKDGDRQVANMVSKRAAVLAVCLVTLYYQPTKATAFWTAVMQNTDLTAKSPAHTLIRWLYATPAVHLKPHIYARYVASAWNHAYRKTTVVTKLYARDSATPILLEGTPYTGKHTRRLYDTTGNPLPI
;
A
#
# COMPACT_ATOMS: atom_id res chain seq x y z
N MET A 1 -6.99 -20.87 -40.64
CA MET A 1 -6.55 -21.14 -39.26
C MET A 1 -7.77 -21.66 -38.50
N ALA A 2 -7.78 -22.93 -38.05
CA ALA A 2 -8.89 -23.48 -37.27
C ALA A 2 -9.01 -22.70 -35.95
N GLN A 3 -10.19 -22.22 -35.64
CA GLN A 3 -10.50 -21.50 -34.42
C GLN A 3 -10.33 -22.52 -33.26
N ARG A 4 -9.36 -22.27 -32.38
CA ARG A 4 -9.06 -23.14 -31.26
C ARG A 4 -10.25 -23.10 -30.31
N ALA A 5 -10.75 -24.27 -29.91
CA ALA A 5 -11.83 -24.35 -28.93
C ALA A 5 -11.37 -23.77 -27.59
N ILE A 6 -11.97 -22.65 -27.21
CA ILE A 6 -11.84 -22.07 -25.88
C ILE A 6 -13.20 -22.17 -25.24
N ASP A 7 -13.26 -22.87 -24.12
CA ASP A 7 -14.49 -23.03 -23.35
C ASP A 7 -14.37 -22.28 -22.02
N PHE A 8 -15.44 -21.56 -21.65
CA PHE A 8 -15.56 -20.82 -20.39
C PHE A 8 -16.76 -21.31 -19.62
N SER A 9 -16.58 -21.74 -18.40
CA SER A 9 -17.66 -22.14 -17.51
C SER A 9 -17.54 -21.47 -16.14
N ALA A 10 -18.61 -20.77 -15.72
CA ALA A 10 -18.69 -20.27 -14.36
C ALA A 10 -19.05 -21.43 -13.42
N THR A 11 -18.37 -21.54 -12.29
CA THR A 11 -18.61 -22.59 -11.31
C THR A 11 -18.25 -22.14 -9.90
N THR A 12 -18.91 -22.75 -8.92
CA THR A 12 -18.51 -22.63 -7.51
C THR A 12 -17.52 -23.73 -7.19
N LEU A 13 -16.25 -23.37 -6.99
CA LEU A 13 -15.19 -24.31 -6.69
C LEU A 13 -15.10 -24.53 -5.17
N THR A 14 -15.38 -25.75 -4.73
CA THR A 14 -15.28 -26.16 -3.33
C THR A 14 -13.82 -26.45 -2.95
N PRO A 15 -13.46 -26.43 -1.64
CA PRO A 15 -12.11 -26.82 -1.18
C PRO A 15 -11.71 -28.22 -1.61
N THR A 16 -12.65 -29.17 -1.57
CA THR A 16 -12.41 -30.54 -2.01
C THR A 16 -12.11 -30.63 -3.51
N ALA A 17 -12.88 -29.94 -4.34
CA ALA A 17 -12.64 -29.89 -5.77
C ALA A 17 -11.31 -29.21 -6.11
N ALA A 18 -10.99 -28.09 -5.42
CA ALA A 18 -9.71 -27.41 -5.56
C ALA A 18 -8.52 -28.31 -5.20
N GLN A 19 -8.65 -29.11 -4.13
CA GLN A 19 -7.64 -30.11 -3.74
C GLN A 19 -7.47 -31.18 -4.83
N GLY A 20 -8.56 -31.63 -5.45
CA GLY A 20 -8.50 -32.58 -6.59
C GLY A 20 -7.71 -32.00 -7.78
N TYR A 21 -7.97 -30.72 -8.13
CA TYR A 21 -7.20 -30.05 -9.18
C TYR A 21 -5.71 -29.93 -8.84
N ILE A 22 -5.36 -29.64 -7.59
CA ILE A 22 -3.96 -29.57 -7.14
C ILE A 22 -3.26 -30.93 -7.29
N GLN A 23 -3.93 -32.01 -6.95
CA GLN A 23 -3.34 -33.34 -6.98
C GLN A 23 -3.18 -33.92 -8.39
N GLN A 24 -4.10 -33.61 -9.30
CA GLN A 24 -4.22 -34.31 -10.58
C GLN A 24 -3.89 -33.44 -11.79
N HIS A 25 -3.96 -32.13 -11.68
CA HIS A 25 -3.96 -31.25 -12.83
C HIS A 25 -2.88 -30.16 -12.80
N MET A 26 -1.87 -30.25 -11.92
CA MET A 26 -0.81 -29.23 -11.90
C MET A 26 0.14 -29.39 -13.08
N TYR A 27 0.42 -28.27 -13.75
CA TYR A 27 1.41 -28.24 -14.83
C TYR A 27 2.81 -28.46 -14.25
N PRO A 28 3.62 -29.42 -14.81
CA PRO A 28 4.93 -29.74 -14.26
C PRO A 28 5.92 -28.56 -14.26
N GLY A 29 5.75 -27.60 -15.16
CA GLY A 29 6.55 -26.37 -15.25
C GLY A 29 6.07 -25.21 -14.37
N GLN A 30 5.22 -25.47 -13.37
CA GLN A 30 4.76 -24.41 -12.47
C GLN A 30 5.91 -23.76 -11.69
N ARG A 31 5.82 -22.45 -11.52
CA ARG A 31 6.73 -21.72 -10.63
C ARG A 31 6.54 -22.15 -9.17
N PRO A 32 7.55 -21.99 -8.31
CA PRO A 32 7.43 -22.28 -6.88
C PRO A 32 6.23 -21.55 -6.24
N LEU A 33 5.51 -22.26 -5.40
CA LEU A 33 4.35 -21.73 -4.70
C LEU A 33 4.77 -20.67 -3.68
N SER A 34 4.20 -19.49 -3.78
CA SER A 34 4.36 -18.45 -2.76
C SER A 34 3.34 -18.64 -1.63
N VAL A 35 3.78 -19.25 -0.53
CA VAL A 35 2.92 -19.46 0.66
C VAL A 35 2.35 -18.14 1.21
N ALA A 36 3.14 -17.07 1.18
CA ALA A 36 2.67 -15.76 1.61
C ALA A 36 1.52 -15.23 0.73
N HIS A 37 1.60 -15.46 -0.59
CA HIS A 37 0.53 -15.07 -1.51
C HIS A 37 -0.71 -15.94 -1.35
N VAL A 38 -0.55 -17.24 -1.10
CA VAL A 38 -1.67 -18.16 -0.79
C VAL A 38 -2.41 -17.72 0.47
N ARG A 39 -1.69 -17.42 1.56
CA ARG A 39 -2.28 -16.91 2.81
C ARG A 39 -3.05 -15.62 2.60
N TYR A 40 -2.50 -14.72 1.81
CA TYR A 40 -3.16 -13.47 1.45
C TYR A 40 -4.48 -13.70 0.72
N LEU A 41 -4.48 -14.54 -0.33
CA LEU A 41 -5.71 -14.86 -1.07
C LEU A 41 -6.73 -15.57 -0.18
N ALA A 42 -6.28 -16.50 0.68
CA ALA A 42 -7.15 -17.20 1.63
C ALA A 42 -7.82 -16.22 2.61
N SER A 43 -7.09 -15.23 3.12
CA SER A 43 -7.68 -14.21 3.98
C SER A 43 -8.72 -13.35 3.26
N LEU A 44 -8.51 -13.04 1.97
CA LEU A 44 -9.52 -12.33 1.16
C LEU A 44 -10.80 -13.17 0.98
N MET A 45 -10.66 -14.48 0.79
CA MET A 45 -11.79 -15.41 0.67
C MET A 45 -12.59 -15.48 1.96
N GLN A 46 -11.91 -15.62 3.11
CA GLN A 46 -12.53 -15.68 4.43
C GLN A 46 -13.26 -14.39 4.83
N THR A 47 -12.78 -13.24 4.34
CA THR A 47 -13.38 -11.92 4.63
C THR A 47 -14.36 -11.45 3.55
N GLY A 48 -14.66 -12.28 2.53
CA GLY A 48 -15.58 -11.91 1.45
C GLY A 48 -15.04 -10.86 0.47
N HIS A 49 -13.73 -10.57 0.51
CA HIS A 49 -13.10 -9.59 -0.38
C HIS A 49 -12.41 -10.23 -1.60
N PHE A 50 -12.50 -11.54 -1.75
CA PHE A 50 -11.98 -12.20 -2.94
C PHE A 50 -12.88 -11.89 -4.15
N ARG A 51 -12.24 -11.58 -5.28
CA ARG A 51 -12.97 -11.21 -6.49
C ARG A 51 -13.66 -12.43 -7.10
N ALA A 52 -14.97 -12.45 -7.10
CA ALA A 52 -15.79 -13.42 -7.83
C ALA A 52 -15.45 -13.42 -9.33
N GLY A 53 -15.58 -14.55 -9.98
CA GLY A 53 -15.29 -14.69 -11.41
C GLY A 53 -13.78 -14.62 -11.76
N THR A 54 -12.89 -14.87 -10.79
CA THR A 54 -11.46 -15.06 -11.08
C THR A 54 -11.26 -16.22 -12.05
N ILE A 55 -10.50 -15.98 -13.13
CA ILE A 55 -10.28 -16.97 -14.18
C ILE A 55 -9.16 -17.94 -13.77
N LEU A 56 -9.48 -19.24 -13.77
CA LEU A 56 -8.53 -20.34 -13.68
C LEU A 56 -8.41 -20.98 -15.06
N THR A 57 -7.20 -21.06 -15.58
CA THR A 57 -6.97 -21.61 -16.93
C THR A 57 -6.38 -22.99 -16.88
N PHE A 58 -7.04 -23.91 -17.56
CA PHE A 58 -6.59 -25.27 -17.79
C PHE A 58 -6.38 -25.51 -19.29
N ALA A 59 -5.33 -26.24 -19.65
CA ALA A 59 -5.12 -26.66 -21.01
C ALA A 59 -4.98 -28.18 -21.10
N TYR A 60 -5.43 -28.77 -22.21
CA TYR A 60 -5.33 -30.19 -22.50
C TYR A 60 -4.79 -30.41 -23.90
N LEU A 61 -4.16 -31.54 -24.10
CA LEU A 61 -3.66 -31.92 -25.43
C LEU A 61 -4.83 -32.33 -26.33
N LYS A 62 -4.74 -31.99 -27.59
CA LYS A 62 -5.72 -32.41 -28.61
C LYS A 62 -5.88 -33.93 -28.59
N GLY A 63 -7.13 -34.38 -28.46
CA GLY A 63 -7.47 -35.80 -28.37
C GLY A 63 -7.41 -36.38 -26.94
N ASP A 64 -6.98 -35.63 -25.94
CA ASP A 64 -6.98 -36.07 -24.54
C ASP A 64 -7.57 -35.02 -23.60
N PRO A 65 -8.88 -34.77 -23.65
CA PRO A 65 -9.55 -33.75 -22.80
C PRO A 65 -9.62 -34.17 -21.32
N THR A 66 -9.31 -35.43 -21.00
CA THR A 66 -9.37 -35.96 -19.63
C THR A 66 -8.15 -35.53 -18.81
N HIS A 67 -6.99 -35.36 -19.46
CA HIS A 67 -5.77 -34.87 -18.80
C HIS A 67 -5.56 -33.38 -19.09
N SER A 68 -6.06 -32.56 -18.20
CA SER A 68 -5.84 -31.09 -18.28
C SER A 68 -4.77 -30.62 -17.30
N TYR A 69 -4.08 -29.56 -17.64
CA TYR A 69 -3.03 -28.97 -16.83
C TYR A 69 -3.41 -27.53 -16.44
N CYS A 70 -3.35 -27.21 -15.16
CA CYS A 70 -3.57 -25.84 -14.64
C CYS A 70 -2.41 -24.96 -15.07
N LEU A 71 -2.66 -24.00 -15.96
CA LEU A 71 -1.67 -23.04 -16.42
C LEU A 71 -1.72 -21.72 -15.65
N ASN A 72 -2.91 -21.33 -15.18
CA ASN A 72 -3.10 -20.14 -14.35
C ASN A 72 -4.09 -20.45 -13.23
N GLY A 73 -3.79 -19.99 -12.01
CA GLY A 73 -4.67 -20.16 -10.86
C GLY A 73 -4.11 -21.05 -9.74
N GLN A 74 -2.86 -21.52 -9.82
CA GLN A 74 -2.21 -22.33 -8.79
C GLN A 74 -2.40 -21.76 -7.38
N HIS A 75 -2.06 -20.49 -7.17
CA HIS A 75 -2.19 -19.84 -5.86
C HIS A 75 -3.64 -19.74 -5.40
N THR A 76 -4.58 -19.52 -6.33
CA THR A 76 -6.03 -19.46 -6.04
C THR A 76 -6.55 -20.82 -5.59
N LEU A 77 -6.19 -21.91 -6.26
CA LEU A 77 -6.55 -23.26 -5.85
C LEU A 77 -6.07 -23.57 -4.43
N HIS A 78 -4.79 -23.32 -4.13
CA HIS A 78 -4.23 -23.51 -2.79
C HIS A 78 -4.90 -22.60 -1.74
N ALA A 79 -5.29 -21.38 -2.13
CA ALA A 79 -5.97 -20.45 -1.23
C ALA A 79 -7.41 -20.91 -0.91
N ILE A 80 -8.15 -21.46 -1.86
CA ILE A 80 -9.49 -22.04 -1.64
C ILE A 80 -9.39 -23.18 -0.63
N VAL A 81 -8.40 -24.06 -0.80
CA VAL A 81 -8.16 -25.16 0.16
C VAL A 81 -7.81 -24.63 1.54
N MET A 82 -6.92 -23.64 1.63
CA MET A 82 -6.51 -23.05 2.90
C MET A 82 -7.65 -22.29 3.59
N ALA A 83 -8.45 -21.54 2.84
CA ALA A 83 -9.56 -20.74 3.35
C ALA A 83 -10.74 -21.61 3.83
N GLN A 84 -10.87 -22.84 3.35
CA GLN A 84 -12.03 -23.72 3.55
C GLN A 84 -13.37 -23.06 3.13
N CYS A 85 -13.31 -22.14 2.16
CA CYS A 85 -14.46 -21.40 1.65
C CYS A 85 -14.65 -21.67 0.15
N PRO A 86 -15.83 -22.12 -0.31
CA PRO A 86 -16.14 -22.20 -1.74
C PRO A 86 -16.01 -20.83 -2.41
N GLN A 87 -15.54 -20.79 -3.66
CA GLN A 87 -15.36 -19.55 -4.42
C GLN A 87 -15.98 -19.65 -5.81
N GLU A 88 -16.63 -18.58 -6.24
CA GLU A 88 -17.08 -18.44 -7.62
C GLU A 88 -15.90 -18.11 -8.53
N VAL A 89 -15.67 -18.97 -9.49
CA VAL A 89 -14.56 -18.86 -10.46
C VAL A 89 -15.06 -19.12 -11.88
N ILE A 90 -14.29 -18.66 -12.84
CA ILE A 90 -14.47 -19.00 -14.25
C ILE A 90 -13.38 -20.00 -14.64
N LEU A 91 -13.75 -21.20 -15.05
CA LEU A 91 -12.84 -22.17 -15.62
C LEU A 91 -12.70 -21.90 -17.13
N GLU A 92 -11.51 -21.54 -17.54
CA GLU A 92 -11.12 -21.44 -18.95
C GLU A 92 -10.43 -22.74 -19.36
N ARG A 93 -10.96 -23.43 -20.36
CA ARG A 93 -10.36 -24.65 -20.91
C ARG A 93 -9.85 -24.40 -22.32
N ARG A 94 -8.62 -24.81 -22.61
CA ARG A 94 -7.97 -24.60 -23.90
C ARG A 94 -7.41 -25.90 -24.47
N GLU A 95 -7.74 -26.19 -25.70
CA GLU A 95 -7.07 -27.25 -26.44
C GLU A 95 -5.73 -26.74 -27.01
N VAL A 96 -4.69 -27.50 -26.83
CA VAL A 96 -3.35 -27.26 -27.41
C VAL A 96 -2.85 -28.48 -28.17
N SER A 97 -2.08 -28.25 -29.23
CA SER A 97 -1.60 -29.30 -30.11
C SER A 97 -0.36 -30.02 -29.58
N SER A 98 0.37 -29.45 -28.63
CA SER A 98 1.61 -30.02 -28.10
C SER A 98 1.99 -29.42 -26.74
N MET A 99 2.86 -30.11 -26.01
CA MET A 99 3.44 -29.59 -24.76
C MET A 99 4.26 -28.30 -24.98
N GLY A 100 4.90 -28.14 -26.14
CA GLY A 100 5.60 -26.88 -26.48
C GLY A 100 4.63 -25.69 -26.60
N GLN A 101 3.44 -25.91 -27.19
CA GLN A 101 2.40 -24.92 -27.24
C GLN A 101 1.82 -24.63 -25.84
N MET A 102 1.67 -25.64 -25.01
CA MET A 102 1.25 -25.51 -23.61
C MET A 102 2.24 -24.64 -22.82
N ALA A 103 3.54 -24.87 -22.96
CA ALA A 103 4.58 -24.07 -22.33
C ALA A 103 4.55 -22.60 -22.80
N THR A 104 4.32 -22.37 -24.10
CA THR A 104 4.17 -21.01 -24.67
C THR A 104 2.94 -20.31 -24.08
N LEU A 105 1.83 -21.03 -23.97
CA LEU A 105 0.60 -20.51 -23.36
C LEU A 105 0.82 -20.21 -21.89
N TYR A 106 1.43 -21.11 -21.12
CA TYR A 106 1.80 -20.89 -19.72
C TYR A 106 2.62 -19.60 -19.55
N ALA A 107 3.68 -19.43 -20.36
CA ALA A 107 4.53 -18.23 -20.31
C ALA A 107 3.78 -16.92 -20.64
N SER A 108 2.63 -16.99 -21.32
CA SER A 108 1.85 -15.81 -21.66
C SER A 108 1.07 -15.24 -20.46
N TYR A 109 0.73 -16.06 -19.47
CA TYR A 109 0.00 -15.62 -18.28
C TYR A 109 0.85 -14.79 -17.30
N ASP A 110 2.16 -14.99 -17.27
CA ASP A 110 3.07 -14.27 -16.39
C ASP A 110 3.56 -12.91 -16.97
N ARG A 111 3.15 -12.55 -18.20
CA ARG A 111 3.56 -11.30 -18.88
C ARG A 111 2.74 -10.07 -18.47
N GLY A 112 1.72 -10.22 -17.65
CA GLY A 112 0.92 -9.10 -17.17
C GLY A 112 1.75 -8.16 -16.27
N ARG A 113 1.95 -6.92 -16.70
CA ARG A 113 2.53 -5.87 -15.85
C ARG A 113 1.65 -5.71 -14.62
N LEU A 114 2.20 -5.96 -13.44
CA LEU A 114 1.52 -5.67 -12.18
C LEU A 114 1.11 -4.19 -12.18
N ARG A 115 -0.18 -3.94 -12.00
CA ARG A 115 -0.67 -2.56 -11.85
C ARG A 115 0.02 -1.93 -10.66
N SER A 116 0.60 -0.76 -10.88
CA SER A 116 1.16 0.00 -9.76
C SER A 116 0.03 0.41 -8.81
N MET A 117 0.39 0.69 -7.56
CA MET A 117 -0.56 1.23 -6.57
C MET A 117 -1.27 2.47 -7.08
N VAL A 118 -0.55 3.34 -7.78
CA VAL A 118 -1.06 4.58 -8.37
C VAL A 118 -2.07 4.28 -9.48
N ASP A 119 -1.83 3.24 -10.31
CA ASP A 119 -2.77 2.83 -11.36
C ASP A 119 -4.08 2.28 -10.76
N THR A 120 -3.99 1.64 -9.60
CA THR A 120 -5.18 1.20 -8.87
C THR A 120 -5.97 2.39 -8.31
N TYR A 121 -5.30 3.39 -7.76
CA TYR A 121 -5.94 4.57 -7.19
C TYR A 121 -6.55 5.52 -8.23
N THR A 122 -5.95 5.66 -9.40
CA THR A 122 -6.52 6.46 -10.51
C THR A 122 -7.82 5.87 -11.06
N GLY A 123 -8.08 4.58 -10.86
CA GLY A 123 -9.36 3.95 -11.18
C GLY A 123 -10.49 4.27 -10.18
N PHE A 124 -10.15 4.79 -9.00
CA PHE A 124 -11.10 5.24 -8.00
C PHE A 124 -11.05 6.77 -8.01
N ALA A 125 -12.10 7.43 -8.53
CA ALA A 125 -12.19 8.88 -8.65
C ALA A 125 -11.95 9.58 -7.29
N THR A 126 -10.72 9.98 -7.04
CA THR A 126 -10.36 10.86 -5.92
C THR A 126 -10.45 12.29 -6.43
N GLU A 127 -11.65 12.86 -6.37
CA GLU A 127 -11.90 14.22 -6.85
C GLU A 127 -10.82 15.21 -6.36
N GLY A 128 -10.21 15.90 -7.32
CA GLY A 128 -9.28 16.99 -7.06
C GLY A 128 -7.84 16.60 -6.68
N LEU A 129 -7.45 15.32 -6.76
CA LEU A 129 -6.06 14.89 -6.64
C LEU A 129 -5.54 14.35 -7.98
N GLU A 130 -4.44 14.92 -8.45
CA GLU A 130 -3.72 14.41 -9.62
C GLU A 130 -2.99 13.09 -9.29
N ARG A 131 -2.64 12.32 -10.33
CA ARG A 131 -1.87 11.08 -10.22
C ARG A 131 -0.58 11.25 -9.38
N THR A 132 0.10 12.37 -9.52
CA THR A 132 1.31 12.69 -8.74
C THR A 132 1.01 12.81 -7.25
N HIS A 133 -0.09 13.49 -6.88
CA HIS A 133 -0.51 13.66 -5.49
C HIS A 133 -0.89 12.32 -4.85
N LEU A 134 -1.58 11.45 -5.61
CA LEU A 134 -1.90 10.09 -5.17
C LEU A 134 -0.65 9.24 -4.96
N SER A 135 0.38 9.43 -5.79
CA SER A 135 1.68 8.77 -5.62
C SER A 135 2.36 9.17 -4.32
N TRP A 136 2.37 10.47 -3.99
CA TRP A 136 2.95 10.96 -2.73
C TRP A 136 2.18 10.43 -1.53
N LEU A 137 0.86 10.51 -1.58
CA LEU A 137 -0.01 10.01 -0.51
C LEU A 137 0.18 8.49 -0.31
N SER A 138 0.24 7.71 -1.38
CA SER A 138 0.46 6.26 -1.31
C SER A 138 1.83 5.87 -0.70
N GLY A 139 2.83 6.73 -0.83
CA GLY A 139 4.12 6.57 -0.15
C GLY A 139 4.09 6.98 1.32
N ALA A 140 3.27 8.00 1.68
CA ALA A 140 3.17 8.49 3.05
C ALA A 140 2.38 7.56 3.97
N ILE A 141 1.29 6.96 3.49
CA ILE A 141 0.41 6.09 4.29
C ILE A 141 1.15 4.94 4.98
N PRO A 142 2.00 4.14 4.29
CA PRO A 142 2.79 3.09 4.96
C PRO A 142 3.69 3.63 6.08
N ASN A 143 4.23 4.85 5.91
CA ASN A 143 5.06 5.49 6.95
C ASN A 143 4.21 5.94 8.16
N ILE A 144 2.97 6.37 7.95
CA ILE A 144 2.04 6.67 9.04
C ILE A 144 1.78 5.40 9.83
N VAL A 145 1.41 4.33 9.15
CA VAL A 145 1.02 3.06 9.76
C VAL A 145 2.19 2.39 10.48
N SER A 146 3.36 2.29 9.85
CA SER A 146 4.53 1.65 10.45
C SER A 146 5.23 2.53 11.48
N GLY A 147 5.33 3.83 11.21
CA GLY A 147 6.09 4.76 12.04
C GLY A 147 5.35 5.22 13.30
N PHE A 148 4.06 5.44 13.22
CA PHE A 148 3.26 5.99 14.32
C PHE A 148 2.46 4.91 15.05
N ASP A 149 1.88 3.96 14.34
CA ASP A 149 1.06 2.90 14.93
C ASP A 149 1.87 1.67 15.33
N GLY A 150 3.13 1.56 14.90
CA GLY A 150 4.00 0.43 15.23
C GLY A 150 3.54 -0.91 14.64
N LEU A 151 2.77 -0.87 13.54
CA LEU A 151 2.17 -2.05 12.91
C LEU A 151 3.07 -2.76 11.91
N GLU A 152 4.34 -2.39 11.79
CA GLU A 152 5.27 -2.87 10.73
C GLU A 152 5.32 -4.40 10.60
N ASN A 153 5.19 -5.12 11.73
CA ASN A 153 5.20 -6.59 11.78
C ASN A 153 3.82 -7.21 12.07
N ASP A 154 2.75 -6.42 12.06
CA ASP A 154 1.40 -6.89 12.28
C ASP A 154 0.85 -7.54 11.01
N ALA A 155 0.15 -8.67 11.16
CA ALA A 155 -0.52 -9.35 10.05
C ALA A 155 -1.48 -8.41 9.29
N ARG A 156 -2.08 -7.44 9.98
CA ARG A 156 -2.96 -6.41 9.45
C ARG A 156 -2.22 -5.44 8.52
N PHE A 157 -1.00 -5.01 8.88
CA PHE A 157 -0.16 -4.20 8.00
C PHE A 157 0.24 -4.96 6.74
N ILE A 158 0.54 -6.26 6.87
CA ILE A 158 0.84 -7.13 5.74
C ILE A 158 -0.40 -7.25 4.83
N GLN A 159 -1.58 -7.42 5.41
CA GLN A 159 -2.84 -7.48 4.67
C GLN A 159 -3.13 -6.14 3.97
N PHE A 160 -3.04 -5.02 4.69
CA PHE A 160 -3.12 -3.67 4.11
C PHE A 160 -2.10 -3.48 2.98
N SER A 161 -0.84 -3.82 3.18
CA SER A 161 0.20 -3.62 2.17
C SER A 161 -0.03 -4.38 0.87
N ARG A 162 -0.86 -5.40 0.87
CA ARG A 162 -1.14 -6.28 -0.27
C ARG A 162 -2.53 -6.13 -0.88
N ASN A 163 -3.49 -5.54 -0.17
CA ASN A 163 -4.86 -5.41 -0.64
C ASN A 163 -5.16 -3.99 -1.15
N ALA A 164 -5.45 -3.87 -2.45
CA ALA A 164 -5.71 -2.57 -3.08
C ALA A 164 -6.96 -1.87 -2.51
N SER A 165 -8.01 -2.61 -2.20
CA SER A 165 -9.25 -2.05 -1.64
C SER A 165 -9.06 -1.55 -0.21
N LEU A 166 -8.33 -2.30 0.64
CA LEU A 166 -7.98 -1.85 1.98
C LEU A 166 -7.09 -0.61 1.93
N ARG A 167 -6.11 -0.57 1.04
CA ARG A 167 -5.27 0.62 0.86
C ARG A 167 -6.06 1.83 0.43
N TYR A 168 -7.03 1.66 -0.45
CA TYR A 168 -7.91 2.74 -0.85
C TYR A 168 -8.77 3.23 0.31
N ALA A 169 -9.39 2.32 1.07
CA ALA A 169 -10.16 2.67 2.27
C ALA A 169 -9.31 3.45 3.30
N TRP A 170 -8.02 3.13 3.41
CA TRP A 170 -7.10 3.85 4.31
C TRP A 170 -6.60 5.18 3.73
N LEU A 171 -6.60 5.33 2.41
CA LEU A 171 -6.19 6.56 1.75
C LEU A 171 -7.29 7.63 1.79
N LEU A 172 -8.55 7.21 1.66
CA LEU A 172 -9.70 8.13 1.59
C LEU A 172 -9.75 9.16 2.73
N PRO A 173 -9.57 8.79 4.00
CA PRO A 173 -9.61 9.75 5.12
C PRO A 173 -8.52 10.84 5.01
N TRP A 174 -7.44 10.56 4.30
CA TRP A 174 -6.31 11.49 4.13
C TRP A 174 -6.43 12.43 2.94
N VAL A 175 -7.44 12.24 2.06
CA VAL A 175 -7.65 13.09 0.88
C VAL A 175 -7.89 14.56 1.24
N PRO A 176 -8.76 14.92 2.21
CA PRO A 176 -8.95 16.30 2.63
C PRO A 176 -7.65 16.93 3.16
N THR A 177 -6.90 16.18 3.97
CA THR A 177 -5.63 16.63 4.53
C THR A 177 -4.55 16.80 3.45
N MET A 178 -4.57 15.95 2.44
CA MET A 178 -3.68 16.11 1.28
C MET A 178 -4.01 17.38 0.49
N ARG A 179 -5.28 17.71 0.32
CA ARG A 179 -5.69 19.00 -0.30
C ARG A 179 -5.20 20.21 0.51
N GLN A 180 -5.30 20.15 1.83
CA GLN A 180 -4.77 21.19 2.72
C GLN A 180 -3.24 21.31 2.59
N HIS A 181 -2.53 20.19 2.53
CA HIS A 181 -1.09 20.18 2.24
C HIS A 181 -0.76 20.88 0.92
N LEU A 182 -1.54 20.60 -0.14
CA LEU A 182 -1.33 21.24 -1.45
C LEU A 182 -1.57 22.75 -1.41
N GLN A 183 -2.49 23.23 -0.57
CA GLN A 183 -2.67 24.67 -0.36
C GLN A 183 -1.47 25.29 0.35
N CYS A 184 -0.96 24.65 1.42
CA CYS A 184 0.27 25.13 2.08
C CYS A 184 1.46 25.20 1.10
N ARG A 185 1.46 24.33 0.09
CA ARG A 185 2.52 24.25 -0.92
C ARG A 185 2.41 25.28 -2.04
N LYS A 186 1.24 25.87 -2.28
CA LYS A 186 0.92 26.66 -3.48
C LYS A 186 1.92 27.78 -3.78
N ASP A 187 2.31 28.52 -2.75
CA ASP A 187 3.22 29.66 -2.86
C ASP A 187 4.61 29.36 -2.28
N GLY A 188 4.94 28.05 -2.16
CA GLY A 188 6.15 27.61 -1.51
C GLY A 188 7.40 27.66 -2.39
N ASP A 189 8.58 27.75 -1.76
CA ASP A 189 9.85 27.44 -2.40
C ASP A 189 9.80 26.05 -3.03
N ARG A 190 9.97 25.99 -4.34
CA ARG A 190 9.80 24.75 -5.12
C ARG A 190 10.67 23.59 -4.60
N GLN A 191 11.88 23.90 -4.13
CA GLN A 191 12.81 22.89 -3.66
C GLN A 191 12.37 22.34 -2.30
N VAL A 192 12.06 23.21 -1.34
CA VAL A 192 11.60 22.79 0.00
C VAL A 192 10.24 22.11 -0.08
N ALA A 193 9.30 22.66 -0.85
CA ALA A 193 7.99 22.05 -1.07
C ALA A 193 8.08 20.65 -1.69
N ASN A 194 9.05 20.42 -2.60
CA ASN A 194 9.34 19.10 -3.13
C ASN A 194 9.94 18.17 -2.07
N MET A 195 10.82 18.64 -1.19
CA MET A 195 11.38 17.83 -0.11
C MET A 195 10.27 17.36 0.85
N VAL A 196 9.32 18.21 1.17
CA VAL A 196 8.17 17.85 2.02
C VAL A 196 7.23 16.88 1.32
N SER A 197 6.86 17.14 0.06
CA SER A 197 5.87 16.33 -0.66
C SER A 197 6.39 14.97 -1.14
N LYS A 198 7.63 14.92 -1.65
CA LYS A 198 8.18 13.71 -2.28
C LYS A 198 8.89 12.78 -1.30
N ARG A 199 9.29 13.26 -0.12
CA ARG A 199 9.88 12.42 0.92
C ARG A 199 8.77 11.83 1.79
N ALA A 200 8.41 10.59 1.54
CA ALA A 200 7.26 9.93 2.16
C ALA A 200 7.19 10.07 3.70
N ALA A 201 8.33 9.98 4.37
CA ALA A 201 8.41 10.13 5.84
C ALA A 201 8.13 11.59 6.30
N VAL A 202 8.52 12.60 5.52
CA VAL A 202 8.24 14.01 5.83
C VAL A 202 6.76 14.29 5.61
N LEU A 203 6.23 13.85 4.48
CA LEU A 203 4.81 13.99 4.15
C LEU A 203 3.92 13.27 5.18
N ALA A 204 4.33 12.10 5.68
CA ALA A 204 3.61 11.39 6.73
C ALA A 204 3.44 12.25 8.00
N VAL A 205 4.51 12.87 8.49
CA VAL A 205 4.45 13.78 9.65
C VAL A 205 3.59 15.01 9.32
N CYS A 206 3.75 15.57 8.13
CA CYS A 206 2.96 16.73 7.67
C CYS A 206 1.45 16.41 7.68
N LEU A 207 1.05 15.31 7.07
CA LEU A 207 -0.37 14.90 6.99
C LEU A 207 -0.95 14.63 8.38
N VAL A 208 -0.24 13.88 9.22
CA VAL A 208 -0.74 13.57 10.58
C VAL A 208 -0.92 14.86 11.40
N THR A 209 0.02 15.77 11.33
CA THR A 209 -0.09 17.04 12.08
C THR A 209 -1.17 17.96 11.53
N LEU A 210 -1.33 18.05 10.21
CA LEU A 210 -2.42 18.81 9.57
C LEU A 210 -3.79 18.22 9.92
N TYR A 211 -3.88 16.89 10.01
CA TYR A 211 -5.12 16.22 10.35
C TYR A 211 -5.60 16.52 11.77
N TYR A 212 -4.71 16.37 12.76
CA TYR A 212 -5.07 16.54 14.18
C TYR A 212 -4.95 17.98 14.69
N GLN A 213 -4.13 18.80 14.05
CA GLN A 213 -3.86 20.20 14.47
C GLN A 213 -3.88 21.17 13.28
N PRO A 214 -4.99 21.24 12.52
CA PRO A 214 -5.03 21.92 11.22
C PRO A 214 -4.51 23.36 11.27
N THR A 215 -4.92 24.15 12.25
CA THR A 215 -4.53 25.58 12.35
C THR A 215 -3.03 25.74 12.60
N LYS A 216 -2.50 25.06 13.63
CA LYS A 216 -1.07 25.17 13.98
C LYS A 216 -0.18 24.54 12.92
N ALA A 217 -0.60 23.40 12.37
CA ALA A 217 0.16 22.70 11.34
C ALA A 217 0.17 23.48 10.03
N THR A 218 -0.94 24.10 9.62
CA THR A 218 -0.96 24.98 8.44
C THR A 218 0.06 26.10 8.59
N ALA A 219 0.06 26.81 9.71
CA ALA A 219 1.02 27.88 9.95
C ALA A 219 2.49 27.37 9.89
N PHE A 220 2.78 26.25 10.56
CA PHE A 220 4.11 25.67 10.58
C PHE A 220 4.57 25.19 9.19
N TRP A 221 3.73 24.39 8.50
CA TRP A 221 4.12 23.82 7.20
C TRP A 221 4.14 24.87 6.08
N THR A 222 3.29 25.90 6.15
CA THR A 222 3.37 27.04 5.24
C THR A 222 4.71 27.76 5.42
N ALA A 223 5.10 28.07 6.66
CA ALA A 223 6.39 28.70 6.94
C ALA A 223 7.57 27.84 6.47
N VAL A 224 7.53 26.51 6.69
CA VAL A 224 8.55 25.57 6.18
C VAL A 224 8.61 25.62 4.65
N MET A 225 7.46 25.55 3.96
CA MET A 225 7.44 25.43 2.49
C MET A 225 7.75 26.76 1.80
N GLN A 226 7.33 27.88 2.35
CA GLN A 226 7.65 29.19 1.80
C GLN A 226 9.13 29.55 1.98
N ASN A 227 9.77 29.06 3.04
CA ASN A 227 11.18 29.29 3.32
C ASN A 227 11.55 30.80 3.34
N THR A 228 10.61 31.65 3.77
CA THR A 228 10.77 33.11 3.81
C THR A 228 10.52 33.59 5.22
N ASP A 229 11.19 34.70 5.59
CA ASP A 229 11.02 35.42 6.86
C ASP A 229 11.13 34.57 8.13
N LEU A 230 11.96 33.51 8.07
CA LEU A 230 12.17 32.61 9.18
C LEU A 230 13.21 33.18 10.16
N THR A 231 12.84 33.30 11.41
CA THR A 231 13.80 33.61 12.47
C THR A 231 14.87 32.53 12.54
N ALA A 232 16.13 32.97 12.58
CA ALA A 232 17.26 32.04 12.72
C ALA A 232 17.08 31.13 13.93
N LYS A 233 17.32 29.84 13.76
CA LYS A 233 17.12 28.79 14.77
C LYS A 233 15.63 28.56 15.17
N SER A 234 14.66 29.11 14.49
CA SER A 234 13.27 28.69 14.68
C SER A 234 13.12 27.20 14.30
N PRO A 235 12.09 26.48 14.80
CA PRO A 235 11.85 25.08 14.44
C PRO A 235 11.75 24.84 12.92
N ALA A 236 11.06 25.73 12.20
CA ALA A 236 10.91 25.67 10.74
C ALA A 236 12.27 25.86 10.03
N HIS A 237 13.03 26.90 10.40
CA HIS A 237 14.35 27.14 9.85
C HIS A 237 15.33 25.98 10.11
N THR A 238 15.32 25.43 11.33
CA THR A 238 16.17 24.29 11.70
C THR A 238 15.79 23.04 10.92
N LEU A 239 14.48 22.80 10.70
CA LEU A 239 14.00 21.70 9.85
C LEU A 239 14.49 21.85 8.40
N ILE A 240 14.34 23.03 7.81
CA ILE A 240 14.76 23.27 6.43
C ILE A 240 16.26 23.03 6.26
N ARG A 241 17.09 23.60 7.15
CA ARG A 241 18.54 23.35 7.12
C ARG A 241 18.86 21.87 7.23
N TRP A 242 18.16 21.16 8.09
CA TRP A 242 18.34 19.72 8.24
C TRP A 242 17.92 18.94 6.99
N LEU A 243 16.80 19.32 6.35
CA LEU A 243 16.32 18.71 5.11
C LEU A 243 17.34 18.87 3.96
N TYR A 244 18.01 20.03 3.87
CA TYR A 244 19.08 20.24 2.89
C TYR A 244 20.35 19.43 3.21
N ALA A 245 20.75 19.41 4.47
CA ALA A 245 21.97 18.73 4.90
C ALA A 245 21.85 17.19 4.89
N THR A 246 20.64 16.64 4.95
CA THR A 246 20.42 15.20 5.12
C THR A 246 19.64 14.62 3.92
N PRO A 247 20.32 14.06 2.91
CA PRO A 247 19.64 13.35 1.83
C PRO A 247 18.81 12.17 2.35
N ALA A 248 17.62 11.96 1.79
CA ALA A 248 16.68 10.92 2.23
C ALA A 248 17.23 9.49 2.14
N VAL A 249 18.25 9.27 1.30
CA VAL A 249 18.89 7.96 1.08
C VAL A 249 19.78 7.50 2.24
N HIS A 250 20.19 8.42 3.13
CA HIS A 250 21.11 8.11 4.21
C HIS A 250 20.46 7.61 5.50
N LEU A 251 19.14 7.76 5.64
CA LEU A 251 18.43 7.37 6.85
C LEU A 251 17.22 6.49 6.53
N LYS A 252 16.96 5.52 7.39
CA LYS A 252 15.71 4.73 7.32
C LYS A 252 14.49 5.67 7.48
N PRO A 253 13.38 5.42 6.80
CA PRO A 253 12.22 6.31 6.79
C PRO A 253 11.69 6.68 8.20
N HIS A 254 11.63 5.72 9.12
CA HIS A 254 11.18 5.96 10.49
C HIS A 254 12.12 6.86 11.30
N ILE A 255 13.43 6.77 11.05
CA ILE A 255 14.43 7.67 11.67
C ILE A 255 14.26 9.08 11.11
N TYR A 256 14.06 9.17 9.79
CA TYR A 256 13.83 10.44 9.12
C TYR A 256 12.57 11.15 9.67
N ALA A 257 11.47 10.41 9.83
CA ALA A 257 10.24 10.92 10.39
C ALA A 257 10.43 11.45 11.83
N ARG A 258 11.31 10.85 12.65
CA ARG A 258 11.60 11.31 14.03
C ARG A 258 12.25 12.68 14.07
N TYR A 259 13.20 12.95 13.18
CA TYR A 259 13.80 14.29 13.10
C TYR A 259 12.75 15.35 12.72
N VAL A 260 11.88 15.01 11.77
CA VAL A 260 10.79 15.90 11.35
C VAL A 260 9.78 16.11 12.48
N ALA A 261 9.41 15.04 13.19
CA ALA A 261 8.54 15.09 14.35
C ALA A 261 9.15 15.95 15.49
N SER A 262 10.48 15.90 15.69
CA SER A 262 11.18 16.75 16.64
C SER A 262 10.98 18.24 16.33
N ALA A 263 11.09 18.63 15.06
CA ALA A 263 10.85 20.01 14.64
C ALA A 263 9.40 20.45 14.91
N TRP A 264 8.44 19.61 14.55
CA TRP A 264 7.03 19.85 14.86
C TRP A 264 6.78 20.02 16.36
N ASN A 265 7.29 19.12 17.18
CA ASN A 265 7.08 19.14 18.62
C ASN A 265 7.65 20.43 19.26
N HIS A 266 8.79 20.90 18.78
CA HIS A 266 9.33 22.22 19.19
C HIS A 266 8.41 23.37 18.77
N ALA A 267 7.90 23.35 17.54
CA ALA A 267 6.95 24.35 17.06
C ALA A 267 5.64 24.32 17.86
N TYR A 268 5.11 23.13 18.12
CA TYR A 268 3.89 22.96 18.90
C TYR A 268 4.01 23.53 20.33
N ARG A 269 5.16 23.32 20.97
CA ARG A 269 5.50 23.89 22.31
C ARG A 269 5.84 25.37 22.28
N LYS A 270 5.83 26.03 21.11
CA LYS A 270 6.26 27.42 20.93
C LYS A 270 7.72 27.66 21.33
N THR A 271 8.60 26.68 21.15
CA THR A 271 10.04 26.83 21.36
C THR A 271 10.59 27.82 20.33
N THR A 272 11.22 28.89 20.79
CA THR A 272 11.71 29.95 19.90
C THR A 272 13.08 29.64 19.30
N VAL A 273 13.90 28.86 20.00
CA VAL A 273 15.28 28.53 19.58
C VAL A 273 15.52 27.04 19.59
N VAL A 274 15.81 26.49 18.43
CA VAL A 274 16.14 25.08 18.22
C VAL A 274 17.49 24.98 17.51
N THR A 275 18.51 24.51 18.21
CA THR A 275 19.86 24.38 17.64
C THR A 275 20.10 23.05 16.95
N LYS A 276 19.38 21.99 17.37
CA LYS A 276 19.54 20.62 16.86
C LYS A 276 18.20 19.86 16.94
N LEU A 277 17.91 19.07 15.91
CA LEU A 277 16.82 18.10 15.93
C LEU A 277 17.32 16.76 16.46
N TYR A 278 16.49 16.04 17.16
CA TYR A 278 16.80 14.75 17.76
C TYR A 278 15.89 13.66 17.26
N ALA A 279 16.48 12.52 16.85
CA ALA A 279 15.76 11.26 16.75
C ALA A 279 15.92 10.56 18.10
N ARG A 280 14.85 10.46 18.89
CA ARG A 280 14.83 9.57 20.05
C ARG A 280 15.02 8.12 19.57
N ASP A 281 15.43 7.25 20.50
CA ASP A 281 15.74 5.85 20.24
C ASP A 281 14.74 5.18 19.28
N SER A 282 15.25 4.35 18.39
CA SER A 282 14.49 3.66 17.35
C SER A 282 13.45 2.67 17.91
N ALA A 283 13.61 2.23 19.14
CA ALA A 283 12.69 1.30 19.80
C ALA A 283 11.37 1.91 20.27
N THR A 284 11.27 3.26 20.32
CA THR A 284 10.04 3.92 20.78
C THR A 284 9.20 4.41 19.60
N PRO A 285 7.85 4.37 19.68
CA PRO A 285 6.98 4.99 18.68
C PRO A 285 7.27 6.47 18.50
N ILE A 286 6.96 7.01 17.32
CA ILE A 286 7.16 8.43 17.03
C ILE A 286 6.15 9.24 17.85
N LEU A 287 6.66 10.16 18.68
CA LEU A 287 5.83 11.11 19.41
C LEU A 287 5.52 12.33 18.53
N LEU A 288 4.22 12.64 18.39
CA LEU A 288 3.73 13.87 17.76
C LEU A 288 2.80 14.62 18.73
N GLU A 289 3.26 15.74 19.24
CA GLU A 289 2.48 16.53 20.17
C GLU A 289 1.22 17.14 19.55
N GLY A 290 0.16 17.16 20.36
CA GLY A 290 -1.16 17.59 19.90
C GLY A 290 -1.90 16.56 19.07
N THR A 291 -1.36 15.34 18.95
CA THR A 291 -1.99 14.21 18.27
C THR A 291 -2.15 13.02 19.22
N PRO A 292 -2.94 11.99 18.87
CA PRO A 292 -3.02 10.75 19.65
C PRO A 292 -1.70 9.98 19.76
N TYR A 293 -0.72 10.30 18.92
CA TYR A 293 0.59 9.65 18.91
C TYR A 293 1.49 10.17 20.06
N THR A 294 1.28 9.60 21.23
CA THR A 294 1.93 10.04 22.48
C THR A 294 3.26 9.34 22.79
N GLY A 295 3.79 8.57 21.83
CA GLY A 295 4.99 7.75 22.07
C GLY A 295 4.73 6.46 22.87
N LYS A 296 3.48 6.18 23.20
CA LYS A 296 3.01 4.87 23.69
C LYS A 296 2.50 4.11 22.47
N HIS A 297 2.69 2.77 22.46
CA HIS A 297 2.16 1.94 21.37
C HIS A 297 0.64 2.06 21.30
N THR A 298 0.14 2.90 20.40
CA THR A 298 -1.28 2.95 20.05
C THR A 298 -1.48 2.00 18.87
N ARG A 299 -2.05 0.84 19.12
CA ARG A 299 -2.33 -0.18 18.09
C ARG A 299 -3.59 0.14 17.26
N ARG A 300 -4.00 1.40 17.15
CA ARG A 300 -5.26 1.78 16.51
C ARG A 300 -5.07 2.94 15.57
N LEU A 301 -5.37 2.71 14.32
CA LEU A 301 -5.66 3.78 13.37
C LEU A 301 -7.06 4.32 13.69
N TYR A 302 -7.20 5.61 13.62
CA TYR A 302 -8.46 6.30 13.85
C TYR A 302 -8.95 6.95 12.56
N ASP A 303 -10.28 6.94 12.33
CA ASP A 303 -10.91 7.69 11.28
C ASP A 303 -10.91 9.20 11.57
N THR A 304 -11.52 9.99 10.67
CA THR A 304 -11.64 11.44 10.79
C THR A 304 -12.43 11.89 12.02
N THR A 305 -13.17 11.01 12.67
CA THR A 305 -13.99 11.29 13.84
C THR A 305 -13.36 10.78 15.14
N GLY A 306 -12.14 10.19 15.06
CA GLY A 306 -11.42 9.63 16.20
C GLY A 306 -11.85 8.20 16.54
N ASN A 307 -12.67 7.56 15.71
CA ASN A 307 -13.03 6.16 15.87
C ASN A 307 -11.92 5.26 15.28
N PRO A 308 -11.58 4.13 15.91
CA PRO A 308 -10.63 3.20 15.33
C PRO A 308 -11.15 2.70 13.98
N LEU A 309 -10.31 2.81 12.94
CA LEU A 309 -10.62 2.23 11.64
C LEU A 309 -10.86 0.72 11.81
N PRO A 310 -11.89 0.17 11.17
CA PRO A 310 -12.12 -1.26 11.16
C PRO A 310 -10.89 -1.94 10.56
N ILE A 311 -10.32 -2.82 11.32
CA ILE A 311 -9.11 -3.56 11.01
C ILE A 311 -9.51 -4.95 10.59
#